data_83d573ca856ef6fc75b0c57de2131afc
#
_entry.id   83d573ca856ef6fc75b0c57de2131afc
#
_cell.length_a   1.000
_cell.length_b   1.000
_cell.length_c   1.000
_cell.angle_alpha   90.00
_cell.angle_beta   90.00
_cell.angle_gamma   90.00
#
_symmetry.space_group_name_H-M   'P 1'
#
loop_
_entity.id
_entity.type
_entity.pdbx_description
1 polymer ?
#
loop_
_entity_poly.entity_id
_entity_poly.type
_entity_poly.pdbx_seq_one_letter_code
_entity_poly.pdbx_strand_id
1 'polypeptide(L)'
;MNNEWQYHVVKGISWLVCRLPYKHILLIGASLGPLYGVIAKKQKLRGIKNIKIGMNMNDEQAEALIEKLFKNLGRSVMEILYMPNLTKKFINEHIEMRGVEHLDNAIKEDKGVIVLTGHVGNWEWMGAALAAHGYPSTTIVKKQPNAQFTRFMNEYREMVGLDVFASGGNEIVSAAKALKKKKLLGFLADQDGYIHGLPVPFLGQPSSAVVGPATFAKKFGSPVVPIFTSRKPEGGHIVHILPPLHYNNSGDDDVDMYTLTEECVRVTEDFIREHPDEWIWFQHRWMTKMSEIVDYYKKLEIRERAHEKQ
;
A
#
# COMPACT_ATOMS: atom_id res chain seq x y z
N MET A 1 14.41 -12.48 25.69
CA MET A 1 13.23 -13.16 26.25
C MET A 1 12.28 -13.45 25.11
N ASN A 2 11.84 -14.71 25.01
CA ASN A 2 10.97 -15.16 23.92
C ASN A 2 9.55 -14.62 24.18
N ASN A 3 9.13 -13.59 23.47
CA ASN A 3 7.83 -12.92 23.66
C ASN A 3 6.67 -13.71 22.99
N GLU A 4 6.73 -15.04 22.96
CA GLU A 4 5.72 -15.91 22.32
C GLU A 4 4.30 -15.69 22.85
N TRP A 5 4.17 -15.27 24.12
CA TRP A 5 2.87 -14.94 24.70
C TRP A 5 2.12 -13.87 23.90
N GLN A 6 2.84 -12.89 23.28
CA GLN A 6 2.21 -11.86 22.46
C GLN A 6 1.50 -12.45 21.24
N TYR A 7 2.13 -13.43 20.59
CA TYR A 7 1.49 -14.16 19.49
C TYR A 7 0.22 -14.86 19.94
N HIS A 8 0.26 -15.61 21.05
CA HIS A 8 -0.90 -16.33 21.57
C HIS A 8 -2.03 -15.41 22.02
N VAL A 9 -1.70 -14.25 22.61
CA VAL A 9 -2.69 -13.21 22.97
C VAL A 9 -3.40 -12.68 21.73
N VAL A 10 -2.65 -12.28 20.70
CA VAL A 10 -3.25 -11.78 19.45
C VAL A 10 -4.10 -12.84 18.77
N LYS A 11 -3.65 -14.12 18.74
CA LYS A 11 -4.43 -15.24 18.20
C LYS A 11 -5.70 -15.48 19.01
N GLY A 12 -5.65 -15.37 20.33
CA GLY A 12 -6.82 -15.48 21.20
C GLY A 12 -7.84 -14.36 20.97
N ILE A 13 -7.35 -13.13 20.81
CA ILE A 13 -8.21 -11.98 20.45
C ILE A 13 -8.85 -12.22 19.07
N SER A 14 -8.07 -12.64 18.07
CA SER A 14 -8.59 -12.94 16.74
C SER A 14 -9.65 -14.04 16.79
N TRP A 15 -9.44 -15.10 17.58
CA TRP A 15 -10.42 -16.16 17.78
C TRP A 15 -11.75 -15.64 18.36
N LEU A 16 -11.71 -14.70 19.32
CA LEU A 16 -12.90 -14.02 19.84
C LEU A 16 -13.57 -13.15 18.78
N VAL A 17 -12.78 -12.35 18.05
CA VAL A 17 -13.27 -11.47 16.99
C VAL A 17 -13.98 -12.26 15.89
N CYS A 18 -13.44 -13.41 15.50
CA CYS A 18 -14.03 -14.29 14.49
C CYS A 18 -15.40 -14.90 14.89
N ARG A 19 -15.81 -14.82 16.17
CA ARG A 19 -17.13 -15.25 16.66
C ARG A 19 -18.18 -14.17 16.61
N LEU A 20 -17.77 -12.92 16.40
CA LEU A 20 -18.69 -11.80 16.34
C LEU A 20 -19.21 -11.63 14.91
N PRO A 21 -20.46 -11.18 14.74
CA PRO A 21 -20.95 -10.74 13.43
C PRO A 21 -20.13 -9.58 12.88
N TYR A 22 -19.90 -9.56 11.57
CA TYR A 22 -19.03 -8.58 10.90
C TYR A 22 -19.37 -7.12 11.25
N LYS A 23 -20.66 -6.78 11.30
CA LYS A 23 -21.11 -5.41 11.68
C LYS A 23 -20.64 -5.00 13.07
N HIS A 24 -20.59 -5.93 14.04
CA HIS A 24 -20.15 -5.63 15.39
C HIS A 24 -18.65 -5.37 15.46
N ILE A 25 -17.83 -6.13 14.71
CA ILE A 25 -16.38 -5.87 14.66
C ILE A 25 -16.07 -4.50 14.07
N LEU A 26 -16.84 -4.05 13.07
CA LEU A 26 -16.68 -2.71 12.49
C LEU A 26 -17.02 -1.61 13.50
N LEU A 27 -18.09 -1.79 14.30
CA LEU A 27 -18.46 -0.83 15.36
C LEU A 27 -17.40 -0.77 16.45
N ILE A 28 -16.90 -1.92 16.91
CA ILE A 28 -15.83 -2.01 17.90
C ILE A 28 -14.57 -1.32 17.35
N GLY A 29 -14.17 -1.62 16.13
CA GLY A 29 -13.01 -0.99 15.48
C GLY A 29 -13.16 0.52 15.36
N ALA A 30 -14.34 1.00 14.94
CA ALA A 30 -14.65 2.42 14.84
C ALA A 30 -14.58 3.16 16.19
N SER A 31 -14.85 2.46 17.28
CA SER A 31 -14.77 3.02 18.64
C SER A 31 -13.34 2.98 19.19
N LEU A 32 -12.61 1.90 18.94
CA LEU A 32 -11.23 1.75 19.43
C LEU A 32 -10.22 2.62 18.66
N GLY A 33 -10.46 2.90 17.38
CA GLY A 33 -9.57 3.72 16.56
C GLY A 33 -9.31 5.11 17.12
N PRO A 34 -10.34 5.93 17.43
CA PRO A 34 -10.17 7.23 18.06
C PRO A 34 -9.49 7.16 19.45
N LEU A 35 -9.78 6.11 20.23
CA LEU A 35 -9.11 5.88 21.51
C LEU A 35 -7.60 5.69 21.32
N TYR A 36 -7.20 4.92 20.30
CA TYR A 36 -5.79 4.82 19.92
C TYR A 36 -5.21 6.20 19.55
N GLY A 37 -5.95 7.04 18.83
CA GLY A 37 -5.55 8.42 18.50
C GLY A 37 -5.27 9.30 19.71
N VAL A 38 -5.97 9.08 20.84
CA VAL A 38 -5.70 9.77 22.11
C VAL A 38 -4.38 9.32 22.72
N ILE A 39 -4.06 8.03 22.64
CA ILE A 39 -2.81 7.46 23.18
C ILE A 39 -1.64 7.80 22.25
N ALA A 40 -1.83 7.70 20.93
CA ALA A 40 -0.83 7.92 19.90
C ALA A 40 -0.68 9.41 19.51
N LYS A 41 -0.54 10.29 20.50
CA LYS A 41 -0.49 11.77 20.31
C LYS A 41 0.53 12.22 19.26
N LYS A 42 1.73 11.63 19.27
CA LYS A 42 2.80 11.98 18.29
C LYS A 42 2.37 11.64 16.85
N GLN A 43 1.74 10.50 16.64
CA GLN A 43 1.21 10.08 15.34
C GLN A 43 0.05 11.00 14.93
N LYS A 44 -0.89 11.30 15.82
CA LYS A 44 -2.01 12.22 15.56
C LYS A 44 -1.50 13.59 15.11
N LEU A 45 -0.59 14.21 15.85
CA LEU A 45 -0.03 15.53 15.51
C LEU A 45 0.72 15.51 14.17
N ARG A 46 1.50 14.46 13.90
CA ARG A 46 2.16 14.30 12.60
C ARG A 46 1.15 14.15 11.48
N GLY A 47 0.10 13.35 11.66
CA GLY A 47 -0.97 13.19 10.68
C GLY A 47 -1.66 14.51 10.36
N ILE A 48 -2.05 15.29 11.37
CA ILE A 48 -2.64 16.63 11.20
C ILE A 48 -1.71 17.54 10.40
N LYS A 49 -0.41 17.60 10.77
CA LYS A 49 0.58 18.37 10.02
C LYS A 49 0.64 17.94 8.55
N ASN A 50 0.71 16.65 8.29
CA ASN A 50 0.82 16.10 6.93
C ASN A 50 -0.46 16.38 6.11
N ILE A 51 -1.64 16.27 6.71
CA ILE A 51 -2.92 16.61 6.06
C ILE A 51 -2.93 18.10 5.66
N LYS A 52 -2.56 18.98 6.56
CA LYS A 52 -2.55 20.42 6.29
C LYS A 52 -1.69 20.77 5.07
N ILE A 53 -0.50 20.23 4.98
CA ILE A 53 0.42 20.51 3.89
C ILE A 53 0.07 19.78 2.59
N GLY A 54 -0.39 18.52 2.67
CA GLY A 54 -0.70 17.71 1.48
C GLY A 54 -2.07 17.99 0.87
N MET A 55 -3.05 18.40 1.68
CA MET A 55 -4.42 18.67 1.25
C MET A 55 -4.81 20.15 1.31
N ASN A 56 -3.90 21.02 1.73
CA ASN A 56 -4.16 22.45 1.94
C ASN A 56 -5.38 22.71 2.84
N MET A 57 -5.53 21.94 3.90
CA MET A 57 -6.62 22.02 4.86
C MET A 57 -6.24 22.89 6.06
N ASN A 58 -7.25 23.55 6.67
CA ASN A 58 -7.08 24.24 7.95
C ASN A 58 -7.04 23.25 9.13
N ASP A 59 -6.85 23.75 10.35
CA ASP A 59 -6.71 22.92 11.55
C ASP A 59 -7.97 22.08 11.82
N GLU A 60 -9.15 22.69 11.74
CA GLU A 60 -10.43 22.02 12.00
C GLU A 60 -10.69 20.89 10.98
N GLN A 61 -10.46 21.16 9.71
CA GLN A 61 -10.61 20.18 8.63
C GLN A 61 -9.62 19.01 8.80
N ALA A 62 -8.37 19.32 9.15
CA ALA A 62 -7.34 18.30 9.35
C ALA A 62 -7.61 17.45 10.59
N GLU A 63 -8.12 18.03 11.67
CA GLU A 63 -8.55 17.30 12.87
C GLU A 63 -9.74 16.39 12.57
N ALA A 64 -10.74 16.87 11.86
CA ALA A 64 -11.89 16.06 11.45
C ALA A 64 -11.47 14.89 10.56
N LEU A 65 -10.53 15.12 9.63
CA LEU A 65 -10.03 14.07 8.72
C LEU A 65 -9.22 13.01 9.48
N ILE A 66 -8.31 13.42 10.37
CA ILE A 66 -7.50 12.45 11.13
C ILE A 66 -8.36 11.59 12.06
N GLU A 67 -9.47 12.11 12.59
CA GLU A 67 -10.42 11.32 13.38
C GLU A 67 -11.15 10.27 12.54
N LYS A 68 -11.54 10.61 11.31
CA LYS A 68 -12.10 9.63 10.37
C LYS A 68 -11.07 8.54 10.04
N LEU A 69 -9.82 8.93 9.77
CA LEU A 69 -8.74 7.97 9.54
C LEU A 69 -8.58 7.01 10.73
N PHE A 70 -8.55 7.49 11.96
CA PHE A 70 -8.41 6.60 13.12
C PHE A 70 -9.60 5.63 13.25
N LYS A 71 -10.83 6.08 12.95
CA LYS A 71 -12.00 5.19 12.90
C LYS A 71 -11.80 4.09 11.85
N ASN A 72 -11.36 4.44 10.64
CA ASN A 72 -11.13 3.50 9.56
C ASN A 72 -9.96 2.56 9.87
N LEU A 73 -8.88 3.07 10.46
CA LEU A 73 -7.75 2.25 10.92
C LEU A 73 -8.18 1.22 11.97
N GLY A 74 -8.99 1.63 12.95
CA GLY A 74 -9.54 0.71 13.94
C GLY A 74 -10.40 -0.40 13.32
N ARG A 75 -11.23 -0.05 12.33
CA ARG A 75 -11.98 -1.04 11.53
C ARG A 75 -11.04 -2.00 10.81
N SER A 76 -10.00 -1.48 10.14
CA SER A 76 -9.03 -2.30 9.40
C SER A 76 -8.26 -3.24 10.33
N VAL A 77 -7.89 -2.81 11.54
CA VAL A 77 -7.27 -3.70 12.54
C VAL A 77 -8.22 -4.85 12.93
N MET A 78 -9.51 -4.56 13.17
CA MET A 78 -10.49 -5.61 13.48
C MET A 78 -10.71 -6.55 12.29
N GLU A 79 -10.70 -6.05 11.07
CA GLU A 79 -10.79 -6.85 9.84
C GLU A 79 -9.56 -7.75 9.66
N ILE A 80 -8.35 -7.28 9.98
CA ILE A 80 -7.15 -8.14 9.98
C ILE A 80 -7.30 -9.28 11.00
N LEU A 81 -7.81 -9.00 12.19
CA LEU A 81 -8.09 -10.04 13.19
C LEU A 81 -9.20 -11.02 12.74
N TYR A 82 -10.06 -10.57 11.82
CA TYR A 82 -11.18 -11.36 11.26
C TYR A 82 -10.77 -12.19 10.01
N MET A 83 -9.51 -12.06 9.53
CA MET A 83 -9.04 -12.76 8.31
C MET A 83 -9.31 -14.27 8.27
N PRO A 84 -9.30 -15.04 9.38
CA PRO A 84 -9.68 -16.45 9.35
C PRO A 84 -11.10 -16.72 8.83
N ASN A 85 -11.99 -15.74 8.85
CA ASN A 85 -13.36 -15.88 8.34
C ASN A 85 -13.50 -15.44 6.85
N LEU A 86 -12.42 -15.04 6.18
CA LEU A 86 -12.43 -14.65 4.78
C LEU A 86 -12.56 -15.86 3.84
N THR A 87 -13.74 -16.47 3.82
CA THR A 87 -14.08 -17.46 2.81
C THR A 87 -14.31 -16.78 1.46
N LYS A 88 -14.17 -17.51 0.36
CA LYS A 88 -14.48 -16.98 -0.99
C LYS A 88 -15.91 -16.41 -1.07
N LYS A 89 -16.87 -17.05 -0.41
CA LYS A 89 -18.25 -16.56 -0.31
C LYS A 89 -18.29 -15.19 0.38
N PHE A 90 -17.65 -15.07 1.55
CA PHE A 90 -17.63 -13.82 2.32
C PHE A 90 -16.95 -12.70 1.52
N ILE A 91 -15.84 -12.99 0.84
CA ILE A 91 -15.13 -12.02 -0.01
C ILE A 91 -16.07 -11.52 -1.12
N ASN A 92 -16.75 -12.41 -1.85
CA ASN A 92 -17.66 -12.02 -2.92
C ASN A 92 -18.87 -11.19 -2.44
N GLU A 93 -19.34 -11.39 -1.20
CA GLU A 93 -20.43 -10.62 -0.61
C GLU A 93 -20.01 -9.22 -0.13
N HIS A 94 -18.75 -9.06 0.30
CA HIS A 94 -18.28 -7.86 0.98
C HIS A 94 -17.26 -7.04 0.18
N ILE A 95 -16.58 -7.65 -0.79
CA ILE A 95 -15.54 -6.97 -1.57
C ILE A 95 -15.96 -6.93 -3.05
N GLU A 96 -16.10 -5.73 -3.56
CA GLU A 96 -16.38 -5.46 -4.97
C GLU A 96 -15.07 -5.25 -5.72
N MET A 97 -14.91 -5.89 -6.88
CA MET A 97 -13.74 -5.72 -7.75
C MET A 97 -14.15 -4.85 -8.94
N ARG A 98 -13.49 -3.71 -9.15
CA ARG A 98 -13.74 -2.79 -10.29
C ARG A 98 -12.51 -2.70 -11.17
N GLY A 99 -12.71 -2.74 -12.49
CA GLY A 99 -11.63 -2.63 -13.48
C GLY A 99 -10.83 -3.92 -13.63
N VAL A 100 -11.45 -5.08 -13.38
CA VAL A 100 -10.81 -6.42 -13.47
C VAL A 100 -10.19 -6.63 -14.85
N GLU A 101 -10.81 -6.09 -15.90
CA GLU A 101 -10.34 -6.14 -17.27
C GLU A 101 -8.93 -5.55 -17.46
N HIS A 102 -8.54 -4.55 -16.68
CA HIS A 102 -7.20 -3.97 -16.73
C HIS A 102 -6.14 -4.98 -16.25
N LEU A 103 -6.44 -5.69 -15.16
CA LEU A 103 -5.55 -6.73 -14.63
C LEU A 103 -5.49 -7.94 -15.55
N ASP A 104 -6.63 -8.39 -16.07
CA ASP A 104 -6.71 -9.51 -17.00
C ASP A 104 -5.92 -9.24 -18.30
N ASN A 105 -5.99 -8.01 -18.83
CA ASN A 105 -5.23 -7.60 -19.98
C ASN A 105 -3.73 -7.54 -19.69
N ALA A 106 -3.33 -7.00 -18.53
CA ALA A 106 -1.94 -6.97 -18.11
C ALA A 106 -1.35 -8.39 -17.93
N ILE A 107 -2.13 -9.34 -17.42
CA ILE A 107 -1.71 -10.75 -17.29
C ILE A 107 -1.49 -11.42 -18.66
N LYS A 108 -2.29 -11.08 -19.66
CA LYS A 108 -2.14 -11.62 -21.05
C LYS A 108 -0.81 -11.21 -21.70
N GLU A 109 -0.13 -10.18 -21.23
CA GLU A 109 1.21 -9.81 -21.69
C GLU A 109 2.27 -10.86 -21.34
N ASP A 110 1.96 -11.80 -20.45
CA ASP A 110 2.79 -12.97 -20.10
C ASP A 110 4.16 -12.61 -19.47
N LYS A 111 4.26 -11.48 -18.79
CA LYS A 111 5.49 -10.94 -18.21
C LYS A 111 5.49 -10.87 -16.67
N GLY A 112 4.40 -11.36 -16.03
CA GLY A 112 4.08 -11.06 -14.64
C GLY A 112 3.59 -9.61 -14.50
N VAL A 113 3.00 -9.26 -13.37
CA VAL A 113 2.40 -7.93 -13.15
C VAL A 113 2.94 -7.32 -11.88
N ILE A 114 3.34 -6.06 -11.95
CA ILE A 114 3.69 -5.26 -10.79
C ILE A 114 2.42 -4.58 -10.29
N VAL A 115 2.00 -4.89 -9.08
CA VAL A 115 0.88 -4.20 -8.42
C VAL A 115 1.42 -3.00 -7.67
N LEU A 116 1.08 -1.81 -8.14
CA LEU A 116 1.33 -0.56 -7.43
C LEU A 116 0.20 -0.33 -6.44
N THR A 117 0.53 -0.20 -5.17
CA THR A 117 -0.45 0.14 -4.13
C THR A 117 0.18 1.03 -3.06
N GLY A 118 -0.60 1.38 -2.05
CA GLY A 118 -0.19 2.20 -0.92
C GLY A 118 -0.87 1.78 0.38
N HIS A 119 -0.52 2.45 1.48
CA HIS A 119 -1.14 2.25 2.77
C HIS A 119 -2.50 2.98 2.85
N VAL A 120 -3.41 2.62 1.92
CA VAL A 120 -4.75 3.18 1.78
C VAL A 120 -5.78 2.07 2.01
N GLY A 121 -6.81 2.35 2.78
CA GLY A 121 -7.87 1.39 3.09
C GLY A 121 -7.37 0.14 3.81
N ASN A 122 -7.87 -1.02 3.41
CA ASN A 122 -7.40 -2.32 3.91
C ASN A 122 -6.70 -3.11 2.81
N TRP A 123 -5.41 -2.84 2.60
CA TRP A 123 -4.58 -3.53 1.61
C TRP A 123 -4.38 -5.03 1.89
N GLU A 124 -4.56 -5.49 3.14
CA GLU A 124 -4.51 -6.92 3.47
C GLU A 124 -5.73 -7.66 2.88
N TRP A 125 -6.93 -7.05 3.00
CA TRP A 125 -8.15 -7.59 2.40
C TRP A 125 -8.15 -7.46 0.88
N MET A 126 -7.53 -6.42 0.33
CA MET A 126 -7.29 -6.30 -1.11
C MET A 126 -6.47 -7.49 -1.63
N GLY A 127 -5.36 -7.81 -0.95
CA GLY A 127 -4.55 -8.98 -1.29
C GLY A 127 -5.33 -10.28 -1.21
N ALA A 128 -6.12 -10.47 -0.15
CA ALA A 128 -6.98 -11.64 0.02
C ALA A 128 -8.02 -11.76 -1.11
N ALA A 129 -8.61 -10.63 -1.54
CA ALA A 129 -9.57 -10.62 -2.64
C ALA A 129 -8.92 -11.01 -3.97
N LEU A 130 -7.74 -10.49 -4.28
CA LEU A 130 -6.99 -10.88 -5.47
C LEU A 130 -6.70 -12.38 -5.47
N ALA A 131 -6.21 -12.93 -4.36
CA ALA A 131 -5.94 -14.36 -4.23
C ALA A 131 -7.22 -15.22 -4.39
N ALA A 132 -8.33 -14.83 -3.76
CA ALA A 132 -9.60 -15.53 -3.83
C ALA A 132 -10.22 -15.55 -5.25
N HIS A 133 -9.92 -14.52 -6.06
CA HIS A 133 -10.30 -14.46 -7.48
C HIS A 133 -9.31 -15.18 -8.42
N GLY A 134 -8.31 -15.88 -7.88
CA GLY A 134 -7.40 -16.71 -8.65
C GLY A 134 -6.16 -15.97 -9.20
N TYR A 135 -5.90 -14.76 -8.72
CA TYR A 135 -4.69 -14.02 -9.08
C TYR A 135 -3.54 -14.40 -8.15
N PRO A 136 -2.50 -15.11 -8.64
CA PRO A 136 -1.38 -15.57 -7.81
C PRO A 136 -0.53 -14.38 -7.35
N SER A 137 -0.84 -13.90 -6.15
CA SER A 137 -0.26 -12.67 -5.62
C SER A 137 0.87 -12.95 -4.64
N THR A 138 1.89 -12.12 -4.70
CA THR A 138 3.01 -12.15 -3.77
C THR A 138 3.37 -10.73 -3.35
N THR A 139 3.88 -10.58 -2.13
CA THR A 139 4.32 -9.30 -1.62
C THR A 139 5.66 -9.41 -0.91
N ILE A 140 6.45 -8.34 -1.03
CA ILE A 140 7.68 -8.20 -0.24
C ILE A 140 7.31 -7.47 1.04
N VAL A 141 7.51 -8.14 2.18
CA VAL A 141 7.23 -7.53 3.48
C VAL A 141 8.52 -7.16 4.19
N LYS A 142 8.62 -5.90 4.60
CA LYS A 142 9.69 -5.46 5.47
C LYS A 142 9.54 -6.14 6.84
N LYS A 143 10.62 -6.75 7.31
CA LYS A 143 10.66 -7.38 8.64
C LYS A 143 10.31 -6.34 9.70
N GLN A 144 9.25 -6.62 10.46
CA GLN A 144 8.83 -5.74 11.55
C GLN A 144 9.75 -5.91 12.76
N PRO A 145 9.91 -4.88 13.60
CA PRO A 145 10.70 -4.97 14.84
C PRO A 145 10.23 -6.08 15.78
N ASN A 146 8.92 -6.34 15.80
CA ASN A 146 8.33 -7.43 16.59
C ASN A 146 8.18 -8.70 15.73
N ALA A 147 9.02 -9.70 16.00
CA ALA A 147 9.02 -10.98 15.29
C ALA A 147 7.69 -11.74 15.42
N GLN A 148 7.00 -11.63 16.56
CA GLN A 148 5.73 -12.33 16.80
C GLN A 148 4.59 -11.71 16.00
N PHE A 149 4.60 -10.38 15.86
CA PHE A 149 3.67 -9.69 14.97
C PHE A 149 3.92 -10.04 13.49
N THR A 150 5.19 -10.11 13.08
CA THR A 150 5.56 -10.56 11.73
C THR A 150 5.04 -11.98 11.46
N ARG A 151 5.25 -12.91 12.40
CA ARG A 151 4.76 -14.29 12.31
C ARG A 151 3.23 -14.33 12.15
N PHE A 152 2.52 -13.60 13.00
CA PHE A 152 1.05 -13.52 12.97
C PHE A 152 0.55 -13.00 11.60
N MET A 153 1.10 -11.89 11.12
CA MET A 153 0.70 -11.31 9.82
C MET A 153 0.99 -12.23 8.64
N ASN A 154 2.16 -12.87 8.63
CA ASN A 154 2.53 -13.77 7.55
C ASN A 154 1.62 -15.02 7.52
N GLU A 155 1.34 -15.61 8.68
CA GLU A 155 0.40 -16.73 8.79
C GLU A 155 -0.98 -16.37 8.22
N TYR A 156 -1.47 -15.15 8.50
CA TYR A 156 -2.79 -14.72 8.02
C TYR A 156 -2.79 -14.43 6.52
N ARG A 157 -1.71 -13.87 5.98
CA ARG A 157 -1.54 -13.68 4.54
C ARG A 157 -1.48 -15.02 3.80
N GLU A 158 -0.69 -15.97 4.30
CA GLU A 158 -0.60 -17.32 3.73
C GLU A 158 -1.94 -18.06 3.78
N MET A 159 -2.69 -17.91 4.88
CA MET A 159 -4.03 -18.48 5.04
C MET A 159 -5.01 -18.02 3.95
N VAL A 160 -4.92 -16.79 3.50
CA VAL A 160 -5.77 -16.25 2.42
C VAL A 160 -5.16 -16.41 1.02
N GLY A 161 -4.06 -17.15 0.90
CA GLY A 161 -3.45 -17.50 -0.39
C GLY A 161 -2.42 -16.49 -0.92
N LEU A 162 -1.90 -15.59 -0.06
CA LEU A 162 -0.81 -14.70 -0.43
C LEU A 162 0.55 -15.36 -0.15
N ASP A 163 1.42 -15.38 -1.15
CA ASP A 163 2.82 -15.72 -0.93
C ASP A 163 3.55 -14.54 -0.30
N VAL A 164 4.24 -14.79 0.81
CA VAL A 164 4.98 -13.75 1.54
C VAL A 164 6.48 -14.02 1.44
N PHE A 165 7.24 -13.04 0.96
CA PHE A 165 8.69 -13.08 1.04
C PHE A 165 9.19 -12.17 2.16
N ALA A 166 9.82 -12.78 3.18
CA ALA A 166 10.44 -12.02 4.26
C ALA A 166 11.66 -11.23 3.75
N SER A 167 11.74 -9.97 4.09
CA SER A 167 12.91 -9.14 3.85
C SER A 167 14.10 -9.61 4.71
N GLY A 168 15.30 -9.66 4.14
CA GLY A 168 16.51 -10.01 4.91
C GLY A 168 17.62 -10.72 4.14
N GLY A 169 17.69 -10.58 2.81
CA GLY A 169 18.86 -11.05 2.07
C GLY A 169 18.66 -11.39 0.60
N ASN A 170 17.48 -11.81 0.17
CA ASN A 170 17.23 -12.21 -1.22
C ASN A 170 15.89 -11.71 -1.76
N GLU A 171 15.39 -10.58 -1.27
CA GLU A 171 14.07 -10.04 -1.66
C GLU A 171 13.99 -9.73 -3.15
N ILE A 172 15.02 -9.07 -3.68
CA ILE A 172 15.11 -8.74 -5.11
C ILE A 172 15.08 -10.02 -5.95
N VAL A 173 15.79 -11.06 -5.52
CA VAL A 173 15.82 -12.36 -6.20
C VAL A 173 14.44 -13.05 -6.11
N SER A 174 13.79 -12.98 -4.97
CA SER A 174 12.46 -13.55 -4.75
C SER A 174 11.40 -12.84 -5.58
N ALA A 175 11.45 -11.50 -5.62
CA ALA A 175 10.60 -10.67 -6.46
C ALA A 175 10.79 -10.98 -7.95
N ALA A 176 12.06 -11.07 -8.39
CA ALA A 176 12.39 -11.46 -9.77
C ALA A 176 11.86 -12.86 -10.13
N LYS A 177 11.96 -13.82 -9.21
CA LYS A 177 11.40 -15.17 -9.39
C LYS A 177 9.88 -15.14 -9.48
N ALA A 178 9.21 -14.29 -8.70
CA ALA A 178 7.75 -14.16 -8.76
C ALA A 178 7.28 -13.65 -10.12
N LEU A 179 7.88 -12.57 -10.64
CA LEU A 179 7.57 -12.05 -11.98
C LEU A 179 7.87 -13.06 -13.09
N LYS A 180 9.03 -13.75 -13.03
CA LYS A 180 9.35 -14.85 -13.98
C LYS A 180 8.34 -15.99 -13.93
N LYS A 181 7.69 -16.23 -12.79
CA LYS A 181 6.59 -17.19 -12.63
C LYS A 181 5.22 -16.58 -12.96
N LYS A 182 5.20 -15.37 -13.54
CA LYS A 182 4.00 -14.66 -14.00
C LYS A 182 3.01 -14.37 -12.86
N LYS A 183 3.54 -14.19 -11.64
CA LYS A 183 2.74 -13.79 -10.47
C LYS A 183 2.57 -12.28 -10.40
N LEU A 184 1.59 -11.85 -9.62
CA LEU A 184 1.46 -10.47 -9.21
C LEU A 184 2.47 -10.17 -8.10
N LEU A 185 3.23 -9.09 -8.25
CA LEU A 185 4.21 -8.63 -7.27
C LEU A 185 3.78 -7.27 -6.71
N GLY A 186 3.33 -7.26 -5.45
CA GLY A 186 2.83 -6.05 -4.78
C GLY A 186 3.95 -5.16 -4.22
N PHE A 187 3.83 -3.85 -4.48
CA PHE A 187 4.64 -2.78 -3.91
C PHE A 187 3.76 -1.72 -3.25
N LEU A 188 3.96 -1.51 -1.95
CA LEU A 188 3.43 -0.34 -1.26
C LEU A 188 4.44 0.81 -1.45
N ALA A 189 4.21 1.65 -2.46
CA ALA A 189 5.20 2.63 -2.93
C ALA A 189 4.92 4.07 -2.47
N ASP A 190 4.01 4.26 -1.52
CA ASP A 190 3.55 5.53 -0.99
C ASP A 190 4.41 6.10 0.17
N GLN A 191 5.50 5.43 0.53
CA GLN A 191 6.42 5.86 1.57
C GLN A 191 7.60 6.67 1.01
N ASP A 192 8.42 7.20 1.92
CA ASP A 192 9.67 7.89 1.57
C ASP A 192 10.65 6.94 0.89
N GLY A 193 11.20 7.36 -0.26
CA GLY A 193 12.18 6.58 -1.05
C GLY A 193 13.61 6.66 -0.50
N TYR A 194 13.80 7.40 0.59
CA TYR A 194 15.11 7.67 1.21
C TYR A 194 16.12 8.30 0.23
N ILE A 195 17.39 8.17 0.53
CA ILE A 195 18.49 8.80 -0.24
C ILE A 195 18.64 8.26 -1.67
N HIS A 196 18.09 7.08 -1.96
CA HIS A 196 18.16 6.45 -3.30
C HIS A 196 16.91 6.69 -4.15
N GLY A 197 15.89 7.34 -3.61
CA GLY A 197 14.68 7.66 -4.34
C GLY A 197 14.87 8.74 -5.42
N LEU A 198 13.82 9.00 -6.18
CA LEU A 198 13.77 10.10 -7.15
C LEU A 198 13.09 11.33 -6.55
N PRO A 199 13.56 12.56 -6.91
CA PRO A 199 12.97 13.81 -6.43
C PRO A 199 11.66 14.12 -7.15
N VAL A 200 10.63 13.34 -6.86
CA VAL A 200 9.28 13.54 -7.39
C VAL A 200 8.41 14.17 -6.30
N PRO A 201 7.76 15.32 -6.56
CA PRO A 201 6.83 15.90 -5.59
C PRO A 201 5.72 14.93 -5.23
N PHE A 202 5.24 15.00 -3.98
CA PHE A 202 4.09 14.23 -3.51
C PHE A 202 3.11 15.14 -2.78
N LEU A 203 1.87 15.19 -3.25
CA LEU A 203 0.84 16.12 -2.80
C LEU A 203 1.33 17.58 -2.77
N GLY A 204 2.06 17.95 -3.82
CA GLY A 204 2.63 19.29 -3.97
C GLY A 204 3.85 19.60 -3.11
N GLN A 205 4.36 18.63 -2.32
CA GLN A 205 5.54 18.83 -1.47
C GLN A 205 6.76 18.12 -2.04
N PRO A 206 7.96 18.72 -1.95
CA PRO A 206 9.20 18.04 -2.31
C PRO A 206 9.35 16.71 -1.57
N SER A 207 9.62 15.64 -2.28
CA SER A 207 9.71 14.31 -1.68
C SER A 207 10.64 13.38 -2.44
N SER A 208 11.09 12.33 -1.75
CA SER A 208 11.79 11.20 -2.35
C SER A 208 10.81 10.11 -2.70
N ALA A 209 10.74 9.71 -3.97
CA ALA A 209 9.83 8.67 -4.45
C ALA A 209 10.51 7.30 -4.53
N VAL A 210 9.76 6.24 -4.22
CA VAL A 210 10.20 4.85 -4.31
C VAL A 210 10.30 4.42 -5.77
N VAL A 211 11.47 3.97 -6.21
CA VAL A 211 11.75 3.57 -7.61
C VAL A 211 11.51 2.10 -7.90
N GLY A 212 11.12 1.32 -6.89
CA GLY A 212 10.96 -0.14 -7.02
C GLY A 212 10.08 -0.58 -8.18
N PRO A 213 8.83 -0.09 -8.31
CA PRO A 213 7.95 -0.44 -9.42
C PRO A 213 8.59 -0.20 -10.79
N ALA A 214 9.14 1.00 -11.04
CA ALA A 214 9.78 1.34 -12.31
C ALA A 214 11.04 0.50 -12.58
N THR A 215 11.86 0.22 -11.56
CA THR A 215 13.04 -0.64 -11.67
C THR A 215 12.68 -2.06 -12.13
N PHE A 216 11.61 -2.64 -11.57
CA PHE A 216 11.17 -3.97 -11.96
C PHE A 216 10.47 -3.97 -13.33
N ALA A 217 9.69 -2.92 -13.65
CA ALA A 217 9.08 -2.75 -14.96
C ALA A 217 10.15 -2.70 -16.06
N LYS A 218 11.18 -1.87 -15.89
CA LYS A 218 12.33 -1.80 -16.79
C LYS A 218 12.99 -3.18 -16.99
N LYS A 219 13.29 -3.86 -15.88
CA LYS A 219 14.07 -5.10 -15.89
C LYS A 219 13.33 -6.29 -16.52
N PHE A 220 12.02 -6.38 -16.33
CA PHE A 220 11.22 -7.53 -16.72
C PHE A 220 10.22 -7.23 -17.86
N GLY A 221 10.08 -5.97 -18.24
CA GLY A 221 9.04 -5.52 -19.18
C GLY A 221 7.62 -5.72 -18.63
N SER A 222 7.48 -5.89 -17.31
CA SER A 222 6.19 -6.14 -16.67
C SER A 222 5.37 -4.85 -16.59
N PRO A 223 4.06 -4.88 -16.90
CA PRO A 223 3.18 -3.75 -16.68
C PRO A 223 3.04 -3.45 -15.19
N VAL A 224 2.85 -2.18 -14.85
CA VAL A 224 2.55 -1.70 -13.50
C VAL A 224 1.07 -1.41 -13.42
N VAL A 225 0.31 -2.23 -12.69
CA VAL A 225 -1.13 -2.05 -12.51
C VAL A 225 -1.39 -1.41 -11.15
N PRO A 226 -1.90 -0.17 -11.09
CA PRO A 226 -2.30 0.44 -9.83
C PRO A 226 -3.56 -0.25 -9.30
N ILE A 227 -3.47 -0.76 -8.07
CA ILE A 227 -4.59 -1.40 -7.38
C ILE A 227 -4.68 -0.83 -5.97
N PHE A 228 -5.80 -0.21 -5.66
CA PHE A 228 -6.06 0.37 -4.35
C PHE A 228 -7.38 -0.14 -3.79
N THR A 229 -7.62 0.13 -2.52
CA THR A 229 -8.89 -0.25 -1.89
C THR A 229 -9.48 0.91 -1.11
N SER A 230 -10.80 1.06 -1.21
CA SER A 230 -11.59 1.98 -0.40
C SER A 230 -12.71 1.25 0.33
N ARG A 231 -13.13 1.79 1.45
CA ARG A 231 -14.19 1.23 2.29
C ARG A 231 -15.58 1.63 1.78
N LYS A 232 -16.51 0.68 1.73
CA LYS A 232 -17.92 0.97 1.50
C LYS A 232 -18.59 1.53 2.76
N PRO A 233 -19.53 2.48 2.65
CA PRO A 233 -20.24 3.04 3.80
C PRO A 233 -20.93 2.00 4.68
N GLU A 234 -21.52 0.99 4.07
CA GLU A 234 -22.23 -0.12 4.73
C GLU A 234 -21.31 -1.20 5.31
N GLY A 235 -20.03 -1.13 5.03
CA GLY A 235 -18.98 -2.12 5.37
C GLY A 235 -18.54 -2.94 4.17
N GLY A 236 -17.35 -3.53 4.29
CA GLY A 236 -16.64 -4.15 3.17
C GLY A 236 -15.86 -3.13 2.35
N HIS A 237 -15.37 -3.54 1.18
CA HIS A 237 -14.43 -2.76 0.40
C HIS A 237 -14.74 -2.77 -1.10
N ILE A 238 -14.21 -1.78 -1.79
CA ILE A 238 -14.08 -1.76 -3.24
C ILE A 238 -12.59 -1.84 -3.55
N VAL A 239 -12.20 -2.80 -4.37
CA VAL A 239 -10.85 -2.90 -4.95
C VAL A 239 -10.89 -2.24 -6.31
N HIS A 240 -10.16 -1.16 -6.46
CA HIS A 240 -10.07 -0.38 -7.69
C HIS A 240 -8.83 -0.80 -8.45
N ILE A 241 -9.01 -1.38 -9.63
CA ILE A 241 -7.96 -1.80 -10.53
C ILE A 241 -7.93 -0.80 -11.68
N LEU A 242 -6.86 -0.03 -11.76
CA LEU A 242 -6.72 1.07 -12.72
C LEU A 242 -5.97 0.61 -13.98
N PRO A 243 -6.02 1.39 -15.08
CA PRO A 243 -5.27 1.08 -16.30
C PRO A 243 -3.79 0.87 -16.02
N PRO A 244 -3.15 -0.10 -16.71
CA PRO A 244 -1.73 -0.38 -16.52
C PRO A 244 -0.85 0.78 -17.01
N LEU A 245 0.23 1.02 -16.27
CA LEU A 245 1.33 1.89 -16.66
C LEU A 245 2.45 1.01 -17.23
N HIS A 246 3.17 1.53 -18.24
CA HIS A 246 4.24 0.80 -18.89
C HIS A 246 5.54 1.57 -18.87
N TYR A 247 6.65 0.85 -18.74
CA TYR A 247 7.97 1.42 -18.93
C TYR A 247 8.14 1.82 -20.40
N ASN A 248 8.38 3.09 -20.64
CA ASN A 248 8.67 3.59 -21.98
C ASN A 248 10.11 3.22 -22.35
N ASN A 249 10.36 2.79 -23.57
CA ASN A 249 11.69 2.43 -24.05
C ASN A 249 12.14 3.47 -25.09
N SER A 250 12.26 4.74 -24.63
CA SER A 250 12.59 5.87 -25.51
C SER A 250 14.07 5.93 -25.93
N GLY A 251 14.93 5.11 -25.31
CA GLY A 251 16.37 5.12 -25.47
C GLY A 251 17.10 5.99 -24.41
N ASP A 252 16.37 6.66 -23.53
CA ASP A 252 16.90 7.39 -22.37
C ASP A 252 16.35 6.75 -21.08
N ASP A 253 17.05 5.74 -20.60
CA ASP A 253 16.66 4.96 -19.43
C ASP A 253 16.40 5.78 -18.17
N ASP A 254 17.16 6.87 -17.96
CA ASP A 254 17.01 7.73 -16.79
C ASP A 254 15.70 8.52 -16.86
N VAL A 255 15.36 9.05 -18.05
CA VAL A 255 14.08 9.72 -18.31
C VAL A 255 12.91 8.76 -18.18
N ASP A 256 13.01 7.57 -18.77
CA ASP A 256 11.93 6.57 -18.72
C ASP A 256 11.66 6.10 -17.30
N MET A 257 12.72 5.90 -16.48
CA MET A 257 12.62 5.59 -15.06
C MET A 257 11.95 6.69 -14.26
N TYR A 258 12.32 7.95 -14.55
CA TYR A 258 11.73 9.10 -13.88
C TYR A 258 10.24 9.20 -14.23
N THR A 259 9.90 9.18 -15.52
CA THR A 259 8.53 9.30 -16.03
C THR A 259 7.60 8.24 -15.41
N LEU A 260 7.97 6.97 -15.44
CA LEU A 260 7.13 5.92 -14.84
C LEU A 260 7.01 6.07 -13.32
N THR A 261 8.09 6.51 -12.63
CA THR A 261 8.02 6.77 -11.19
C THR A 261 7.06 7.93 -10.88
N GLU A 262 7.10 9.00 -11.67
CA GLU A 262 6.20 10.16 -11.53
C GLU A 262 4.75 9.77 -11.80
N GLU A 263 4.48 8.97 -12.82
CA GLU A 263 3.13 8.41 -13.09
C GLU A 263 2.62 7.56 -11.93
N CYS A 264 3.47 6.70 -11.34
CA CYS A 264 3.13 5.92 -10.16
C CYS A 264 2.75 6.80 -8.96
N VAL A 265 3.52 7.88 -8.75
CA VAL A 265 3.25 8.87 -7.71
C VAL A 265 1.91 9.57 -7.96
N ARG A 266 1.69 10.08 -9.17
CA ARG A 266 0.48 10.81 -9.56
C ARG A 266 -0.79 9.97 -9.35
N VAL A 267 -0.81 8.74 -9.84
CA VAL A 267 -1.98 7.85 -9.68
C VAL A 267 -2.23 7.56 -8.19
N THR A 268 -1.18 7.43 -7.39
CA THR A 268 -1.32 7.24 -5.92
C THR A 268 -1.89 8.50 -5.25
N GLU A 269 -1.43 9.69 -5.65
CA GLU A 269 -1.97 10.97 -5.15
C GLU A 269 -3.44 11.15 -5.49
N ASP A 270 -3.82 10.87 -6.74
CA ASP A 270 -5.19 11.00 -7.21
C ASP A 270 -6.12 10.14 -6.35
N PHE A 271 -5.75 8.88 -6.11
CA PHE A 271 -6.52 8.00 -5.24
C PHE A 271 -6.59 8.49 -3.78
N ILE A 272 -5.50 9.02 -3.23
CA ILE A 272 -5.48 9.59 -1.88
C ILE A 272 -6.40 10.82 -1.78
N ARG A 273 -6.44 11.66 -2.82
CA ARG A 273 -7.32 12.85 -2.87
C ARG A 273 -8.80 12.48 -2.89
N GLU A 274 -9.14 11.37 -3.55
CA GLU A 274 -10.52 10.84 -3.59
C GLU A 274 -10.92 10.15 -2.28
N HIS A 275 -9.95 9.52 -1.57
CA HIS A 275 -10.16 8.76 -0.34
C HIS A 275 -9.24 9.22 0.80
N PRO A 276 -9.26 10.50 1.19
CA PRO A 276 -8.26 11.07 2.09
C PRO A 276 -8.35 10.54 3.53
N ASP A 277 -9.50 10.04 3.96
CA ASP A 277 -9.71 9.46 5.29
C ASP A 277 -9.27 7.98 5.39
N GLU A 278 -8.67 7.44 4.32
CA GLU A 278 -8.19 6.07 4.28
C GLU A 278 -6.67 5.92 4.13
N TRP A 279 -5.94 6.99 3.81
CA TRP A 279 -4.48 6.94 3.74
C TRP A 279 -3.83 7.20 5.10
N ILE A 280 -2.75 6.46 5.41
CA ILE A 280 -2.05 6.60 6.69
C ILE A 280 -1.24 7.90 6.73
N TRP A 281 -1.89 9.03 7.06
CA TRP A 281 -1.28 10.38 7.12
C TRP A 281 -0.14 10.52 8.12
N PHE A 282 -0.03 9.69 9.13
CA PHE A 282 1.01 9.80 10.16
C PHE A 282 2.30 9.06 9.84
N GLN A 283 2.47 8.51 8.63
CA GLN A 283 3.74 7.96 8.17
C GLN A 283 4.77 9.05 7.86
N HIS A 284 6.04 8.67 7.80
CA HIS A 284 7.16 9.57 7.52
C HIS A 284 7.37 9.72 6.00
N ARG A 285 6.42 10.38 5.29
CA ARG A 285 6.44 10.49 3.83
C ARG A 285 7.44 11.52 3.31
N TRP A 286 7.69 12.58 4.09
CA TRP A 286 8.56 13.69 3.72
C TRP A 286 9.74 13.80 4.70
N MET A 287 10.42 12.68 4.96
CA MET A 287 11.53 12.63 5.92
C MET A 287 12.86 13.00 5.27
N THR A 288 13.09 12.52 4.05
CA THR A 288 14.34 12.75 3.32
C THR A 288 14.39 14.17 2.80
N LYS A 289 15.45 14.91 3.15
CA LYS A 289 15.71 16.23 2.56
C LYS A 289 16.23 16.06 1.14
N MET A 290 15.82 16.96 0.26
CA MET A 290 16.21 16.87 -1.16
C MET A 290 17.73 16.86 -1.35
N SER A 291 18.47 17.66 -0.56
CA SER A 291 19.93 17.69 -0.57
C SER A 291 20.61 16.38 -0.13
N GLU A 292 19.88 15.46 0.50
CA GLU A 292 20.39 14.16 0.95
C GLU A 292 20.22 13.08 -0.14
N ILE A 293 19.44 13.34 -1.19
CA ILE A 293 19.27 12.39 -2.29
C ILE A 293 20.58 12.26 -3.06
N VAL A 294 21.02 11.02 -3.25
CA VAL A 294 22.24 10.70 -4.01
C VAL A 294 22.06 11.24 -5.44
N ASP A 295 23.08 11.95 -5.93
CA ASP A 295 23.07 12.57 -7.27
C ASP A 295 21.87 13.50 -7.52
N TYR A 296 21.45 14.26 -6.50
CA TYR A 296 20.24 15.08 -6.55
C TYR A 296 20.18 16.02 -7.77
N TYR A 297 21.26 16.76 -8.05
CA TYR A 297 21.30 17.69 -9.18
C TYR A 297 21.19 16.97 -10.53
N LYS A 298 21.88 15.84 -10.70
CA LYS A 298 21.72 14.99 -11.90
C LYS A 298 20.28 14.51 -12.06
N LYS A 299 19.61 14.14 -10.96
CA LYS A 299 18.21 13.71 -10.98
C LYS A 299 17.24 14.85 -11.30
N LEU A 300 17.57 16.09 -10.94
CA LEU A 300 16.80 17.27 -11.40
C LEU A 300 16.92 17.48 -12.89
N GLU A 301 18.12 17.40 -13.48
CA GLU A 301 18.32 17.47 -14.93
C GLU A 301 17.53 16.38 -15.68
N ILE A 302 17.48 15.17 -15.12
CA ILE A 302 16.66 14.07 -15.66
C ILE A 302 15.17 14.43 -15.63
N ARG A 303 14.70 15.03 -14.55
CA ARG A 303 13.33 15.53 -14.42
C ARG A 303 12.99 16.57 -15.49
N GLU A 304 13.85 17.56 -15.67
CA GLU A 304 13.66 18.60 -16.68
C GLU A 304 13.54 17.99 -18.07
N ARG A 305 14.45 17.09 -18.45
CA ARG A 305 14.38 16.34 -19.74
C ARG A 305 13.11 15.49 -19.89
N ALA A 306 12.60 14.94 -18.79
CA ALA A 306 11.35 14.16 -18.81
C ALA A 306 10.14 15.05 -19.11
N HIS A 307 10.10 16.26 -18.54
CA HIS A 307 9.01 17.20 -18.79
C HIS A 307 9.08 17.89 -20.17
N GLU A 308 10.28 18.02 -20.75
CA GLU A 308 10.43 18.55 -22.12
C GLU A 308 9.94 17.57 -23.21
N LYS A 309 9.86 16.29 -22.90
CA LYS A 309 9.44 15.22 -23.85
C LYS A 309 7.92 14.91 -23.77
N GLN A 310 7.19 15.49 -22.81
CA GLN A 310 5.74 15.38 -22.68
C GLN A 310 5.03 16.52 -23.42
#